data_315fb5667b2f42cfba8309b203c2f4bf
#
_entry.id   315fb5667b2f42cfba8309b203c2f4bf
#
_cell.length_a   1.000
_cell.length_b   1.000
_cell.length_c   1.000
_cell.angle_alpha   90.00
_cell.angle_beta   90.00
_cell.angle_gamma   90.00
#
_symmetry.space_group_name_H-M   'P 1'
#
loop_
_entity.id
_entity.type
_entity.pdbx_description
1 polymer ?
#
loop_
_entity_poly.entity_id
_entity_poly.type
_entity_poly.pdbx_seq_one_letter_code
_entity_poly.pdbx_strand_id
1 'polypeptide(L)'
;MAETPVYDIPYPTNSSPVDVAGDIQAIAERIEVILPTIGLPYHTLEVTNNSGVSIAMGDPVYISGFNSTSGKPRITKSQASTIATFPVVGLAQSAIGNGSDGVIVISGVFTGINTSSFAVGALLYTATSGGLTATQPISATTNSAVVGVVSKSNVNGTILVGAFRGNGTWGSMKAGLA
;
A
#
# COMPACT_ATOMS: atom_id res chain seq x y z
N MET A 1 1.11 -28.17 -26.50
CA MET A 1 2.08 -27.91 -25.41
C MET A 1 1.39 -28.13 -24.10
N ALA A 2 2.03 -28.77 -23.14
CA ALA A 2 1.54 -28.89 -21.80
C ALA A 2 2.07 -27.67 -20.99
N GLU A 3 1.29 -27.19 -20.05
CA GLU A 3 1.61 -26.00 -19.24
C GLU A 3 1.92 -26.41 -17.81
N THR A 4 2.80 -25.67 -17.15
CA THR A 4 3.06 -25.91 -15.72
C THR A 4 1.91 -25.38 -14.88
N PRO A 5 1.45 -26.12 -13.86
CA PRO A 5 0.24 -25.75 -13.09
C PRO A 5 0.36 -24.44 -12.31
N VAL A 6 1.60 -23.98 -12.02
CA VAL A 6 1.83 -22.83 -11.13
C VAL A 6 2.06 -21.53 -11.89
N TYR A 7 2.71 -21.60 -13.08
CA TYR A 7 3.13 -20.38 -13.81
C TYR A 7 2.67 -20.37 -15.27
N ASP A 8 1.87 -21.38 -15.68
CA ASP A 8 1.36 -21.48 -17.04
C ASP A 8 2.47 -21.38 -18.11
N ILE A 9 3.65 -21.92 -17.80
CA ILE A 9 4.79 -21.96 -18.71
C ILE A 9 4.63 -23.17 -19.62
N PRO A 10 4.48 -22.97 -20.93
CA PRO A 10 4.36 -24.08 -21.85
C PRO A 10 5.67 -24.90 -21.88
N TYR A 11 5.56 -26.19 -21.85
CA TYR A 11 6.70 -27.11 -22.04
C TYR A 11 6.44 -28.09 -23.18
N PRO A 12 7.47 -28.47 -23.94
CA PRO A 12 7.30 -29.41 -25.04
C PRO A 12 6.85 -30.78 -24.50
N THR A 13 5.84 -31.35 -25.11
CA THR A 13 5.44 -32.72 -24.89
C THR A 13 6.17 -33.67 -25.84
N ASN A 14 6.25 -34.96 -25.51
CA ASN A 14 6.89 -35.98 -26.37
C ASN A 14 6.27 -36.08 -27.77
N SER A 15 5.12 -35.49 -28.01
CA SER A 15 4.41 -35.44 -29.29
C SER A 15 4.60 -34.14 -30.05
N SER A 16 5.27 -33.13 -29.49
CA SER A 16 5.52 -31.85 -30.15
C SER A 16 6.81 -31.93 -30.97
N PRO A 17 6.86 -31.36 -32.19
CA PRO A 17 8.12 -31.12 -32.88
C PRO A 17 9.04 -30.26 -31.98
N VAL A 18 10.31 -30.60 -31.94
CA VAL A 18 11.30 -29.84 -31.16
C VAL A 18 11.57 -28.53 -31.91
N ASP A 19 10.91 -27.44 -31.44
CA ASP A 19 11.20 -26.07 -31.85
C ASP A 19 11.89 -25.35 -30.69
N VAL A 20 13.17 -25.60 -30.52
CA VAL A 20 13.96 -25.02 -29.42
C VAL A 20 13.95 -23.50 -29.45
N ALA A 21 13.94 -22.88 -30.61
CA ALA A 21 13.92 -21.41 -30.72
C ALA A 21 12.58 -20.83 -30.32
N GLY A 22 11.46 -21.39 -30.74
CA GLY A 22 10.11 -20.97 -30.36
C GLY A 22 9.81 -21.25 -28.90
N ASP A 23 10.28 -22.38 -28.35
CA ASP A 23 10.12 -22.72 -26.95
C ASP A 23 10.91 -21.77 -26.04
N ILE A 24 12.15 -21.40 -26.41
CA ILE A 24 12.95 -20.41 -25.66
C ILE A 24 12.30 -19.03 -25.72
N GLN A 25 11.80 -18.62 -26.88
CA GLN A 25 11.11 -17.34 -27.03
C GLN A 25 9.85 -17.28 -26.15
N ALA A 26 9.04 -18.33 -26.16
CA ALA A 26 7.82 -18.41 -25.34
C ALA A 26 8.15 -18.34 -23.83
N ILE A 27 9.24 -18.97 -23.39
CA ILE A 27 9.70 -18.88 -21.99
C ILE A 27 10.18 -17.46 -21.69
N ALA A 28 10.94 -16.83 -22.57
CA ALA A 28 11.43 -15.46 -22.37
C ALA A 28 10.28 -14.46 -22.27
N GLU A 29 9.29 -14.53 -23.16
CA GLU A 29 8.08 -13.67 -23.13
C GLU A 29 7.30 -13.85 -21.82
N ARG A 30 7.18 -15.10 -21.32
CA ARG A 30 6.53 -15.37 -20.04
C ARG A 30 7.32 -14.83 -18.86
N ILE A 31 8.63 -14.91 -18.89
CA ILE A 31 9.50 -14.32 -17.86
C ILE A 31 9.36 -12.81 -17.84
N GLU A 32 9.31 -12.13 -18.99
CA GLU A 32 9.11 -10.68 -19.07
C GLU A 32 7.78 -10.22 -18.48
N VAL A 33 6.73 -11.04 -18.58
CA VAL A 33 5.41 -10.77 -17.94
C VAL A 33 5.45 -10.99 -16.43
N ILE A 34 6.20 -12.00 -15.96
CA ILE A 34 6.24 -12.39 -14.53
C ILE A 34 7.21 -11.51 -13.74
N LEU A 35 8.38 -11.15 -14.30
CA LEU A 35 9.41 -10.38 -13.61
C LEU A 35 8.92 -9.05 -13.04
N PRO A 36 8.12 -8.22 -13.74
CA PRO A 36 7.56 -7.01 -13.17
C PRO A 36 6.63 -7.26 -11.98
N THR A 37 5.98 -8.42 -11.96
CA THR A 37 5.05 -8.81 -10.88
C THR A 37 5.79 -9.32 -9.63
N ILE A 38 6.90 -10.03 -9.83
CA ILE A 38 7.74 -10.54 -8.73
C ILE A 38 8.58 -9.43 -8.10
N GLY A 39 8.94 -8.42 -8.90
CA GLY A 39 9.81 -7.32 -8.50
C GLY A 39 9.09 -6.09 -7.98
N LEU A 40 7.81 -6.16 -7.59
CA LEU A 40 7.13 -5.01 -6.99
C LEU A 40 7.90 -4.57 -5.73
N PRO A 41 8.36 -3.32 -5.68
CA PRO A 41 9.12 -2.80 -4.55
C PRO A 41 8.24 -2.63 -3.29
N TYR A 42 6.98 -3.03 -3.36
CA TYR A 42 5.99 -2.88 -2.29
C TYR A 42 4.92 -3.98 -2.34
N HIS A 43 4.33 -4.27 -1.18
CA HIS A 43 3.18 -5.16 -1.06
C HIS A 43 1.89 -4.36 -1.13
N THR A 44 0.89 -4.93 -1.80
CA THR A 44 -0.41 -4.27 -2.03
C THR A 44 -1.57 -5.11 -1.55
N LEU A 45 -2.71 -4.44 -1.36
CA LEU A 45 -3.99 -5.07 -1.07
C LEU A 45 -5.06 -4.43 -1.95
N GLU A 46 -5.87 -5.27 -2.60
CA GLU A 46 -7.07 -4.82 -3.31
C GLU A 46 -8.19 -4.50 -2.31
N VAL A 47 -8.85 -3.40 -2.53
CA VAL A 47 -9.85 -2.83 -1.60
C VAL A 47 -11.00 -2.18 -2.35
N THR A 48 -12.13 -1.93 -1.66
CA THR A 48 -13.22 -1.10 -2.17
C THR A 48 -13.33 0.18 -1.32
N ASN A 49 -13.36 1.35 -1.94
CA ASN A 49 -13.59 2.60 -1.22
C ASN A 49 -15.07 2.72 -0.84
N ASN A 50 -15.38 2.82 0.43
CA ASN A 50 -16.75 3.00 0.97
C ASN A 50 -16.84 4.23 1.89
N SER A 51 -16.00 5.25 1.62
CA SER A 51 -15.87 6.42 2.49
C SER A 51 -16.91 7.52 2.26
N GLY A 52 -17.72 7.39 1.19
CA GLY A 52 -18.63 8.45 0.73
C GLY A 52 -17.95 9.52 -0.13
N VAL A 53 -16.61 9.53 -0.18
CA VAL A 53 -15.80 10.52 -0.93
C VAL A 53 -14.67 9.82 -1.67
N SER A 54 -14.03 10.52 -2.60
CA SER A 54 -12.80 10.02 -3.23
C SER A 54 -11.63 10.02 -2.24
N ILE A 55 -10.84 8.95 -2.24
CA ILE A 55 -9.57 8.84 -1.52
C ILE A 55 -8.47 9.22 -2.51
N ALA A 56 -7.62 10.17 -2.14
CA ALA A 56 -6.51 10.60 -3.00
C ALA A 56 -5.31 9.64 -2.90
N MET A 57 -4.44 9.66 -3.91
CA MET A 57 -3.15 8.96 -3.87
C MET A 57 -2.36 9.39 -2.63
N GLY A 58 -1.84 8.42 -1.88
CA GLY A 58 -1.05 8.66 -0.67
C GLY A 58 -1.88 8.90 0.59
N ASP A 59 -3.20 8.97 0.50
CA ASP A 59 -4.04 9.06 1.72
C ASP A 59 -3.90 7.80 2.57
N PRO A 60 -3.66 7.94 3.88
CA PRO A 60 -3.69 6.82 4.81
C PRO A 60 -5.12 6.32 5.01
N VAL A 61 -5.29 5.01 5.01
CA VAL A 61 -6.60 4.37 5.10
C VAL A 61 -6.65 3.29 6.17
N TYR A 62 -7.85 3.03 6.68
CA TYR A 62 -8.15 1.91 7.59
C TYR A 62 -9.24 1.02 7.00
N ILE A 63 -9.35 -0.22 7.47
CA ILE A 63 -10.42 -1.13 7.06
C ILE A 63 -11.68 -0.76 7.84
N SER A 64 -12.72 -0.32 7.12
CA SER A 64 -14.03 0.07 7.68
C SER A 64 -15.09 -1.02 7.57
N GLY A 65 -14.79 -2.13 6.90
CA GLY A 65 -15.71 -3.26 6.73
C GLY A 65 -15.27 -4.22 5.65
N PHE A 66 -16.22 -5.01 5.16
CA PHE A 66 -15.99 -5.99 4.10
C PHE A 66 -17.08 -5.92 3.04
N ASN A 67 -16.71 -6.05 1.78
CA ASN A 67 -17.62 -6.11 0.65
C ASN A 67 -17.81 -7.58 0.24
N SER A 68 -18.92 -8.20 0.66
CA SER A 68 -19.20 -9.60 0.36
C SER A 68 -19.45 -9.88 -1.13
N THR A 69 -19.83 -8.87 -1.90
CA THR A 69 -20.08 -9.02 -3.34
C THR A 69 -18.77 -9.08 -4.11
N SER A 70 -17.80 -8.22 -3.79
CA SER A 70 -16.49 -8.20 -4.47
C SER A 70 -15.43 -9.08 -3.76
N GLY A 71 -15.70 -9.56 -2.54
CA GLY A 71 -14.73 -10.29 -1.74
C GLY A 71 -13.58 -9.44 -1.22
N LYS A 72 -13.74 -8.09 -1.20
CA LYS A 72 -12.65 -7.15 -0.86
C LYS A 72 -12.94 -6.42 0.45
N PRO A 73 -11.89 -6.05 1.22
CA PRO A 73 -12.03 -5.14 2.36
C PRO A 73 -12.55 -3.77 1.90
N ARG A 74 -13.45 -3.18 2.68
CA ARG A 74 -13.86 -1.78 2.52
C ARG A 74 -12.92 -0.89 3.29
N ILE A 75 -12.52 0.21 2.66
CA ILE A 75 -11.64 1.19 3.27
C ILE A 75 -12.30 2.56 3.38
N THR A 76 -11.79 3.33 4.33
CA THR A 76 -12.11 4.74 4.53
C THR A 76 -10.82 5.48 4.92
N LYS A 77 -10.77 6.81 4.74
CA LYS A 77 -9.61 7.63 5.13
C LYS A 77 -9.40 7.57 6.64
N SER A 78 -8.15 7.39 7.04
CA SER A 78 -7.75 7.50 8.44
C SER A 78 -7.48 8.96 8.82
N GLN A 79 -7.83 9.34 10.05
CA GLN A 79 -7.68 10.68 10.61
C GLN A 79 -7.16 10.59 12.04
N ALA A 80 -6.11 11.34 12.36
CA ALA A 80 -5.53 11.32 13.70
C ALA A 80 -6.46 11.87 14.78
N SER A 81 -7.47 12.67 14.42
CA SER A 81 -8.49 13.18 15.32
C SER A 81 -9.50 12.12 15.80
N THR A 82 -9.55 10.93 15.21
CA THR A 82 -10.60 9.94 15.47
C THR A 82 -10.01 8.55 15.64
N ILE A 83 -10.03 8.01 16.86
CA ILE A 83 -9.50 6.67 17.18
C ILE A 83 -10.19 5.55 16.38
N ALA A 84 -11.47 5.70 16.07
CA ALA A 84 -12.23 4.72 15.29
C ALA A 84 -11.69 4.52 13.85
N THR A 85 -10.80 5.41 13.37
CA THR A 85 -10.17 5.33 12.06
C THR A 85 -8.77 4.69 12.10
N PHE A 86 -8.47 3.98 13.17
CA PHE A 86 -7.24 3.25 13.40
C PHE A 86 -7.50 1.75 13.60
N PRO A 87 -6.53 0.86 13.29
CA PRO A 87 -5.18 1.16 12.79
C PRO A 87 -5.17 1.55 11.29
N VAL A 88 -4.16 2.34 10.92
CA VAL A 88 -3.83 2.57 9.50
C VAL A 88 -3.29 1.27 8.92
N VAL A 89 -3.82 0.85 7.77
CA VAL A 89 -3.41 -0.40 7.11
C VAL A 89 -2.56 -0.16 5.86
N GLY A 90 -2.56 1.04 5.32
CA GLY A 90 -1.76 1.37 4.14
C GLY A 90 -2.08 2.75 3.57
N LEU A 91 -1.46 3.05 2.43
CA LEU A 91 -1.64 4.27 1.65
C LEU A 91 -2.31 3.95 0.31
N ALA A 92 -3.25 4.77 -0.12
CA ALA A 92 -3.87 4.60 -1.45
C ALA A 92 -2.82 4.73 -2.56
N GLN A 93 -2.71 3.73 -3.44
CA GLN A 93 -1.73 3.71 -4.53
C GLN A 93 -2.04 4.74 -5.62
N SER A 94 -3.31 4.98 -5.85
CA SER A 94 -3.84 5.97 -6.78
C SER A 94 -5.13 6.56 -6.21
N ALA A 95 -5.73 7.52 -6.89
CA ALA A 95 -7.05 8.01 -6.50
C ALA A 95 -8.10 6.90 -6.66
N ILE A 96 -8.94 6.70 -5.63
CA ILE A 96 -9.99 5.68 -5.59
C ILE A 96 -11.33 6.38 -5.37
N GLY A 97 -12.19 6.38 -6.40
CA GLY A 97 -13.53 6.98 -6.30
C GLY A 97 -14.41 6.27 -5.27
N ASN A 98 -15.40 6.98 -4.73
CA ASN A 98 -16.36 6.35 -3.82
C ASN A 98 -17.12 5.22 -4.52
N GLY A 99 -17.26 4.08 -3.86
CA GLY A 99 -17.86 2.85 -4.39
C GLY A 99 -16.99 2.08 -5.38
N SER A 100 -15.80 2.59 -5.73
CA SER A 100 -14.90 1.94 -6.67
C SER A 100 -13.90 1.03 -5.98
N ASP A 101 -13.45 0.03 -6.71
CA ASP A 101 -12.29 -0.79 -6.32
C ASP A 101 -11.00 -0.04 -6.60
N GLY A 102 -9.98 -0.35 -5.82
CA GLY A 102 -8.65 0.21 -5.93
C GLY A 102 -7.61 -0.63 -5.21
N VAL A 103 -6.40 -0.09 -5.10
CA VAL A 103 -5.26 -0.76 -4.49
C VAL A 103 -4.62 0.14 -3.45
N ILE A 104 -4.23 -0.43 -2.33
CA ILE A 104 -3.42 0.25 -1.30
C ILE A 104 -2.04 -0.39 -1.17
N VAL A 105 -1.04 0.42 -0.86
CA VAL A 105 0.33 -0.02 -0.52
C VAL A 105 0.39 -0.23 0.98
N ILE A 106 0.69 -1.46 1.40
CA ILE A 106 0.76 -1.84 2.82
C ILE A 106 2.19 -1.85 3.36
N SER A 107 3.19 -2.06 2.50
CA SER A 107 4.61 -1.97 2.87
C SER A 107 5.51 -1.89 1.65
N GLY A 108 6.72 -1.36 1.81
CA GLY A 108 7.75 -1.29 0.78
C GLY A 108 7.97 0.12 0.21
N VAL A 109 8.60 0.21 -0.95
CA VAL A 109 9.04 1.48 -1.57
C VAL A 109 7.94 2.01 -2.49
N PHE A 110 7.17 2.99 -2.03
CA PHE A 110 6.10 3.65 -2.79
C PHE A 110 6.62 4.91 -3.49
N THR A 111 6.56 4.93 -4.83
CA THR A 111 7.07 6.00 -5.69
C THR A 111 5.95 6.79 -6.37
N GLY A 112 6.28 7.96 -6.90
CA GLY A 112 5.35 8.80 -7.66
C GLY A 112 4.43 9.67 -6.81
N ILE A 113 4.58 9.65 -5.50
CA ILE A 113 3.81 10.48 -4.58
C ILE A 113 4.49 11.84 -4.38
N ASN A 114 3.70 12.92 -4.26
CA ASN A 114 4.23 14.24 -3.98
C ASN A 114 4.70 14.34 -2.53
N THR A 115 6.01 14.41 -2.34
CA THR A 115 6.68 14.56 -1.04
C THR A 115 7.48 15.87 -0.95
N SER A 116 7.29 16.82 -1.88
CA SER A 116 8.08 18.04 -1.97
C SER A 116 8.01 18.94 -0.71
N SER A 117 6.95 18.80 0.09
CA SER A 117 6.78 19.52 1.35
C SER A 117 7.46 18.85 2.56
N PHE A 118 8.07 17.67 2.39
CA PHE A 118 8.69 16.91 3.44
C PHE A 118 10.18 16.76 3.21
N ALA A 119 10.99 16.86 4.27
CA ALA A 119 12.43 16.60 4.19
C ALA A 119 12.71 15.10 3.99
N VAL A 120 13.82 14.77 3.32
CA VAL A 120 14.32 13.38 3.24
C VAL A 120 14.63 12.89 4.67
N GLY A 121 14.23 11.66 4.97
CA GLY A 121 14.34 11.05 6.31
C GLY A 121 13.23 11.44 7.28
N ALA A 122 12.31 12.35 6.89
CA ALA A 122 11.18 12.71 7.75
C ALA A 122 10.25 11.51 7.96
N LEU A 123 9.85 11.29 9.21
CA LEU A 123 8.75 10.38 9.56
C LEU A 123 7.42 11.01 9.11
N LEU A 124 6.59 10.21 8.48
CA LEU A 124 5.24 10.63 8.08
C LEU A 124 4.19 9.98 8.97
N TYR A 125 3.26 10.79 9.40
CA TYR A 125 2.14 10.42 10.25
C TYR A 125 0.82 10.69 9.54
N THR A 126 -0.25 10.06 10.01
CA THR A 126 -1.61 10.45 9.63
C THR A 126 -1.91 11.84 10.19
N ALA A 127 -2.37 12.75 9.34
CA ALA A 127 -2.77 14.09 9.78
C ALA A 127 -4.14 14.07 10.49
N THR A 128 -4.44 15.10 11.26
CA THR A 128 -5.70 15.22 12.03
C THR A 128 -6.95 15.20 11.16
N SER A 129 -6.87 15.78 9.97
CA SER A 129 -7.96 15.82 8.98
C SER A 129 -7.85 14.78 7.87
N GLY A 130 -6.92 13.82 8.00
CA GLY A 130 -6.54 12.87 6.94
C GLY A 130 -5.37 13.39 6.10
N GLY A 131 -4.79 12.51 5.25
CA GLY A 131 -3.54 12.76 4.54
C GLY A 131 -2.31 12.58 5.42
N LEU A 132 -1.15 13.04 4.91
CA LEU A 132 0.15 12.86 5.55
C LEU A 132 0.64 14.15 6.20
N THR A 133 1.38 14.02 7.29
CA THR A 133 2.09 15.11 7.97
C THR A 133 3.44 14.64 8.51
N ALA A 134 4.46 15.52 8.48
CA ALA A 134 5.73 15.27 9.17
C ALA A 134 5.68 15.69 10.65
N THR A 135 4.65 16.40 11.08
CA THR A 135 4.45 16.78 12.48
C THR A 135 3.62 15.71 13.17
N GLN A 136 4.20 15.07 14.18
CA GLN A 136 3.50 14.06 14.96
C GLN A 136 2.28 14.69 15.68
N PRO A 137 1.06 14.15 15.49
CA PRO A 137 -0.10 14.57 16.30
C PRO A 137 0.07 14.09 17.75
N ILE A 138 0.19 15.02 18.70
CA ILE A 138 0.50 14.73 20.13
C ILE A 138 -0.49 15.31 21.12
N SER A 139 -1.71 15.65 20.69
CA SER A 139 -2.72 16.15 21.64
C SER A 139 -3.42 15.01 22.39
N ALA A 140 -4.09 15.34 23.49
CA ALA A 140 -4.85 14.36 24.28
C ALA A 140 -5.99 13.69 23.50
N THR A 141 -6.42 14.30 22.40
CA THR A 141 -7.54 13.84 21.55
C THR A 141 -7.08 13.29 20.21
N THR A 142 -5.77 13.23 19.96
CA THR A 142 -5.24 12.74 18.67
C THR A 142 -4.53 11.40 18.85
N ASN A 143 -4.56 10.61 17.76
CA ASN A 143 -3.90 9.33 17.65
C ASN A 143 -2.72 9.48 16.67
N SER A 144 -1.61 8.87 16.98
CA SER A 144 -0.41 8.98 16.16
C SER A 144 -0.05 7.61 15.60
N ALA A 145 0.05 7.51 14.28
CA ALA A 145 0.61 6.35 13.61
C ALA A 145 1.66 6.79 12.61
N VAL A 146 2.85 6.21 12.67
CA VAL A 146 3.86 6.35 11.62
C VAL A 146 3.44 5.49 10.46
N VAL A 147 3.31 6.09 9.28
CA VAL A 147 2.89 5.41 8.05
C VAL A 147 4.04 5.21 7.07
N GLY A 148 5.15 5.94 7.26
CA GLY A 148 6.32 5.79 6.40
C GLY A 148 7.44 6.78 6.70
N VAL A 149 8.50 6.69 5.88
CA VAL A 149 9.65 7.59 5.89
C VAL A 149 9.88 8.13 4.49
N VAL A 150 10.13 9.43 4.34
CA VAL A 150 10.47 10.04 3.07
C VAL A 150 11.88 9.62 2.64
N SER A 151 12.00 8.88 1.54
CA SER A 151 13.30 8.51 0.97
C SER A 151 13.74 9.44 -0.17
N LYS A 152 12.78 10.09 -0.85
CA LYS A 152 13.05 11.11 -1.87
C LYS A 152 12.02 12.23 -1.74
N SER A 153 12.50 13.46 -1.53
CA SER A 153 11.66 14.69 -1.49
C SER A 153 11.55 15.26 -2.90
N ASN A 154 10.38 15.15 -3.53
CA ASN A 154 10.12 15.62 -4.90
C ASN A 154 8.61 15.63 -5.17
N VAL A 155 8.16 16.31 -6.25
CA VAL A 155 6.78 16.18 -6.77
C VAL A 155 6.46 14.73 -7.21
N ASN A 156 7.48 14.00 -7.69
CA ASN A 156 7.48 12.56 -7.92
C ASN A 156 8.45 11.91 -6.92
N GLY A 157 8.12 12.02 -5.66
CA GLY A 157 8.93 11.54 -4.56
C GLY A 157 8.71 10.08 -4.23
N THR A 158 9.30 9.65 -3.12
CA THR A 158 9.28 8.26 -2.68
C THR A 158 9.14 8.18 -1.17
N ILE A 159 8.29 7.29 -0.70
CA ILE A 159 8.08 6.95 0.70
C ILE A 159 8.43 5.47 0.89
N LEU A 160 9.16 5.16 1.94
CA LEU A 160 9.24 3.81 2.46
C LEU A 160 8.04 3.61 3.39
N VAL A 161 7.05 2.84 2.93
CA VAL A 161 5.82 2.51 3.67
C VAL A 161 6.07 1.30 4.54
N GLY A 162 5.54 1.30 5.76
CA GLY A 162 5.62 0.15 6.65
C GLY A 162 5.23 0.51 8.06
N ALA A 163 4.89 -0.50 8.84
CA ALA A 163 4.73 -0.37 10.27
C ALA A 163 6.14 -0.23 10.89
N PHE A 164 6.71 0.96 10.82
CA PHE A 164 7.87 1.26 11.63
C PHE A 164 7.43 1.23 13.09
N ARG A 165 7.78 0.16 13.79
CA ARG A 165 7.83 0.18 15.24
C ARG A 165 9.00 1.10 15.62
N GLY A 166 8.79 2.41 15.44
CA GLY A 166 9.63 3.36 16.12
C GLY A 166 9.51 3.09 17.61
N ASN A 167 10.54 3.39 18.37
CA ASN A 167 10.58 3.40 19.83
C ASN A 167 9.60 4.45 20.42
N GLY A 168 8.50 4.73 19.73
CA GLY A 168 7.38 5.47 20.22
C GLY A 168 6.66 4.58 21.21
N THR A 169 6.79 4.89 22.47
CA THR A 169 5.90 4.47 23.54
C THR A 169 4.50 4.27 22.96
N TRP A 170 4.09 3.01 22.88
CA TRP A 170 2.70 2.63 22.81
C TRP A 170 1.99 3.43 23.91
N GLY A 171 1.17 4.37 23.47
CA GLY A 171 0.47 5.31 24.31
C GLY A 171 1.01 5.36 25.72
N SER A 172 1.63 6.46 26.10
CA SER A 172 1.73 6.76 27.49
C SER A 172 0.34 6.52 28.08
N MET A 173 0.11 5.33 28.63
CA MET A 173 -0.91 5.20 29.63
C MET A 173 -0.50 6.23 30.67
N LYS A 174 -1.13 7.39 30.64
CA LYS A 174 -1.14 8.24 31.80
C LYS A 174 -1.79 7.37 32.86
N ALA A 175 -0.95 6.70 33.65
CA ALA A 175 -1.37 6.25 34.95
C ALA A 175 -1.93 7.50 35.62
N GLY A 176 -3.24 7.55 35.77
CA GLY A 176 -3.87 8.54 36.61
C GLY A 176 -3.31 8.33 38.00
N LEU A 177 -2.38 9.18 38.38
CA LEU A 177 -2.09 9.42 39.79
C LEU A 177 -3.16 10.38 40.25
N ALA A 178 -4.07 9.82 41.07
CA ALA A 178 -4.99 10.56 41.89
C ALA A 178 -4.22 11.50 42.83
#